data_92faccb5ca682d80f0c3fa1dec710d58
#
_entry.id   92faccb5ca682d80f0c3fa1dec710d58
#
_cell.length_a   1.000
_cell.length_b   1.000
_cell.length_c   1.000
_cell.angle_alpha   90.00
_cell.angle_beta   90.00
_cell.angle_gamma   90.00
#
_symmetry.space_group_name_H-M   'P 1'
#
loop_
_entity.id
_entity.type
_entity.pdbx_description
1 polymer ?
#
loop_
_entity_poly.entity_id
_entity_poly.type
_entity_poly.pdbx_seq_one_letter_code
_entity_poly.pdbx_strand_id
1 'polypeptide(L)' 'MTNIILCDVTASVSELKNDPVATASAGGGYPVAIIDRNRPVFYCVPAALYEQMLDALDEKDLVQL' A
#
# COMPACT_ATOMS: atom_id res chain seq x y z
N MET A 1 -12.39 17.24 -7.75
CA MET A 1 -11.45 16.81 -6.68
C MET A 1 -10.28 16.06 -7.23
N THR A 2 -9.10 16.43 -6.84
CA THR A 2 -7.90 15.80 -7.31
C THR A 2 -7.60 14.54 -6.50
N ASN A 3 -7.26 13.47 -7.20
CA ASN A 3 -6.83 12.26 -6.53
C ASN A 3 -5.34 12.36 -6.22
N ILE A 4 -4.99 12.09 -4.98
CA ILE A 4 -3.61 12.17 -4.54
C ILE A 4 -3.06 10.77 -4.38
N ILE A 5 -1.94 10.51 -5.05
CA ILE A 5 -1.25 9.22 -4.96
C ILE A 5 -0.06 9.42 -4.04
N LEU A 6 -0.08 8.74 -2.90
CA LEU A 6 0.88 8.96 -1.84
C LEU A 6 2.09 8.04 -1.90
N CYS A 7 2.40 7.51 -3.07
CA CYS A 7 3.59 6.71 -3.26
C CYS A 7 4.06 6.81 -4.70
N ASP A 8 5.32 6.42 -4.90
CA ASP A 8 5.97 6.59 -6.20
C ASP A 8 5.64 5.49 -7.20
N VAL A 9 5.17 4.35 -6.73
CA VAL A 9 4.89 3.20 -7.58
C VAL A 9 3.40 2.93 -7.58
N THR A 10 2.85 2.76 -8.77
CA THR A 10 1.44 2.43 -8.92
C THR A 10 1.30 1.16 -9.75
N ALA A 11 0.19 0.47 -9.57
CA ALA A 11 -0.14 -0.71 -10.35
C ALA A 11 -1.64 -0.76 -10.53
N SER A 12 -2.10 -1.47 -11.55
CA SER A 12 -3.52 -1.62 -11.80
C SER A 12 -4.07 -2.80 -11.00
N VAL A 13 -5.40 -2.82 -10.86
CA VAL A 13 -6.07 -3.96 -10.25
C VAL A 13 -5.77 -5.24 -11.03
N SER A 14 -5.70 -5.13 -12.36
CA SER A 14 -5.40 -6.30 -13.20
C SER A 14 -4.01 -6.86 -12.92
N GLU A 15 -3.04 -5.99 -12.75
CA GLU A 15 -1.68 -6.43 -12.42
C GLU A 15 -1.66 -7.13 -11.07
N LEU A 16 -2.40 -6.60 -10.11
CA LEU A 16 -2.46 -7.22 -8.79
C LEU A 16 -3.11 -8.60 -8.85
N LYS A 17 -4.17 -8.76 -9.61
CA LYS A 17 -4.83 -10.05 -9.76
C LYS A 17 -3.91 -11.07 -10.41
N ASN A 18 -3.10 -10.61 -11.35
CA ASN A 18 -2.24 -11.49 -12.13
C ASN A 18 -1.10 -12.04 -11.30
N ASP A 19 -0.46 -11.20 -10.51
CA ASP A 19 0.64 -11.62 -9.64
C ASP A 19 0.68 -10.71 -8.42
N PRO A 20 -0.07 -11.04 -7.37
CA PRO A 20 -0.18 -10.15 -6.21
C PRO A 20 1.16 -9.91 -5.50
N VAL A 21 1.96 -10.96 -5.37
CA VAL A 21 3.22 -10.84 -4.63
C VAL A 21 4.20 -9.96 -5.39
N ALA A 22 4.34 -10.19 -6.69
CA ALA A 22 5.25 -9.38 -7.50
C ALA A 22 4.78 -7.93 -7.55
N THR A 23 3.48 -7.72 -7.65
CA THR A 23 2.93 -6.36 -7.68
C THR A 23 3.19 -5.62 -6.38
N ALA A 24 2.95 -6.27 -5.26
CA ALA A 24 3.20 -5.66 -3.96
C ALA A 24 4.68 -5.40 -3.73
N SER A 25 5.55 -6.23 -4.30
CA SER A 25 7.00 -6.09 -4.14
C SER A 25 7.60 -5.04 -5.07
N ALA A 26 6.86 -4.59 -6.06
CA ALA A 26 7.38 -3.65 -7.06
C ALA A 26 7.81 -2.33 -6.44
N GLY A 27 7.31 -1.99 -5.26
CA GLY A 27 7.67 -0.76 -4.58
C GLY A 27 9.00 -0.79 -3.88
N GLY A 28 9.72 -1.93 -3.90
CA GLY A 28 11.03 -2.00 -3.28
C GLY A 28 11.03 -1.76 -1.78
N GLY A 29 10.01 -2.23 -1.10
CA GLY A 29 9.87 -2.04 0.34
C GLY A 29 8.96 -0.89 0.72
N TYR A 30 8.44 -0.16 -0.25
CA TYR A 30 7.51 0.94 -0.03
C TYR A 30 6.12 0.58 -0.53
N PRO A 31 5.10 1.33 -0.12
CA PRO A 31 3.74 1.03 -0.57
C PRO A 31 3.58 1.16 -2.08
N VAL A 32 2.68 0.36 -2.62
CA VAL A 32 2.30 0.43 -4.03
C VAL A 32 0.82 0.82 -4.08
N ALA A 33 0.52 1.90 -4.78
CA ALA A 33 -0.86 2.33 -4.93
C ALA A 33 -1.54 1.49 -6.00
N ILE A 34 -2.68 0.94 -5.68
CA ILE A 34 -3.46 0.16 -6.63
C ILE A 34 -4.53 1.06 -7.23
N ILE A 35 -4.45 1.22 -8.53
CA ILE A 35 -5.27 2.19 -9.27
C ILE A 35 -6.40 1.48 -10.00
N ASP A 36 -7.58 2.02 -9.88
CA ASP A 36 -8.72 1.58 -10.67
C ASP A 36 -9.46 2.82 -11.15
N ARG A 37 -9.68 2.89 -12.46
CA ARG A 37 -10.39 4.01 -13.07
C ARG A 37 -9.76 5.35 -12.71
N ASN A 38 -8.43 5.40 -12.82
CA ASN A 38 -7.65 6.61 -12.63
C ASN A 38 -7.60 7.13 -11.21
N ARG A 39 -7.87 6.29 -10.23
CA ARG A 39 -7.73 6.75 -8.83
C ARG A 39 -7.31 5.59 -7.95
N PRO A 40 -6.61 5.90 -6.87
CA PRO A 40 -6.18 4.86 -5.94
C PRO A 40 -7.38 4.31 -5.17
N VAL A 41 -7.49 2.99 -5.13
CA VAL A 41 -8.55 2.33 -4.38
C VAL A 41 -8.04 1.74 -3.09
N PHE A 42 -6.77 1.34 -3.06
CA PHE A 42 -6.11 0.89 -1.84
C PHE A 42 -4.61 0.81 -2.10
N TYR A 43 -3.87 0.54 -1.06
CA TYR A 43 -2.42 0.48 -1.13
C TYR A 43 -1.95 -0.88 -0.65
N CYS A 44 -0.94 -1.42 -1.32
CA CYS A 44 -0.29 -2.66 -0.89
C CYS A 44 0.95 -2.27 -0.09
N VAL A 45 0.99 -2.68 1.16
CA VAL A 45 2.08 -2.33 2.07
C VAL A 45 2.82 -3.60 2.46
N PRO A 46 4.15 -3.66 2.25
CA PRO A 46 4.93 -4.81 2.70
C PRO A 46 4.80 -4.99 4.21
N ALA A 47 4.84 -6.25 4.65
CA ALA A 47 4.62 -6.55 6.06
C ALA A 47 5.62 -5.85 6.97
N ALA A 48 6.89 -5.82 6.58
CA ALA A 48 7.92 -5.16 7.38
C ALA A 48 7.65 -3.67 7.54
N LEU A 49 7.21 -3.02 6.46
CA LEU A 49 6.89 -1.61 6.52
C LEU A 49 5.66 -1.36 7.37
N TYR A 50 4.65 -2.21 7.25
CA TYR A 50 3.45 -2.08 8.04
C TYR A 50 3.76 -2.16 9.54
N GLU A 51 4.64 -3.08 9.91
CA GLU A 51 5.04 -3.20 11.30
C GLU A 51 5.76 -1.95 11.80
N GLN A 52 6.60 -1.36 10.95
CA GLN A 52 7.25 -0.10 11.29
C GLN A 52 6.24 1.03 11.48
N MET A 53 5.22 1.05 10.64
CA MET A 53 4.17 2.06 10.76
C MET A 53 3.41 1.93 12.08
N LEU A 54 3.14 0.70 12.50
CA LEU A 54 2.47 0.48 13.77
C LEU A 54 3.33 0.96 14.94
N ASP A 55 4.63 0.69 14.87
CA ASP A 55 5.54 1.16 15.91
C ASP A 55 5.55 2.68 15.98
N ALA A 56 5.55 3.33 14.83
CA ALA A 56 5.57 4.79 14.77
C ALA A 56 4.29 5.42 15.32
N LEU A 57 3.18 4.69 15.23
CA LEU A 57 1.89 5.17 15.73
C LEU A 57 1.69 4.90 17.21
N ASP A 58 2.67 4.33 17.89
CA ASP A 58 2.51 3.94 19.28
C ASP A 58 1.40 2.90 19.41
N GLU A 59 1.74 1.68 19.08
CA GLU A 59 0.78 0.59 18.99
C GLU A 59 -0.01 0.33 20.25
N LYS A 60 0.38 0.90 21.37
CA LYS A 60 -0.41 0.78 22.59
C LYS A 60 -1.83 1.27 22.39
N ASP A 61 -1.97 2.34 21.62
CA ASP A 61 -3.28 2.87 21.34
C ASP A 61 -4.07 1.97 20.41
N LEU A 62 -3.36 1.26 19.55
CA LEU A 62 -4.00 0.36 18.60
C LEU A 62 -4.46 -0.93 19.25
N VAL A 63 -3.80 -1.34 20.29
CA VAL A 63 -4.13 -2.57 20.99
C VAL A 63 -5.51 -2.51 21.61
N GLN A 64 -6.04 -1.32 21.75
CA GLN A 64 -7.35 -1.14 22.35
C GLN A 64 -8.49 -1.60 21.46
N LEU A 65 -8.22 -1.97 20.24
CA LEU A 65 -9.24 -2.40 19.29
C LEU A 65 -9.91 -3.74 19.67
#